data_2ddcb094a80e837d8cbf0fa3b5e0ed6b
#
_entry.id   2ddcb094a80e837d8cbf0fa3b5e0ed6b
#
_cell.length_a   1.000
_cell.length_b   1.000
_cell.length_c   1.000
_cell.angle_alpha   90.00
_cell.angle_beta   90.00
_cell.angle_gamma   90.00
#
_symmetry.space_group_name_H-M   'P 1'
#
loop_
_entity.id
_entity.type
_entity.pdbx_description
1 polymer ?
#
loop_
_entity_poly.entity_id
_entity_poly.type
_entity_poly.pdbx_seq_one_letter_code
_entity_poly.pdbx_strand_id
1 'polypeptide(L)'
;MATNGWDEESIKKVKEKIAGARKTSILGNLVQMRAKGSTNPRDRGMNKTEAKYARYLEQEKQAGRIADYWFEAWKIRIADNCTWLPDFVVIDCDGFLSWRDTKVWWAKAGKVGITEDANVKMKAVAEKYPQVRVIATWEREDVWHEMEF
;
A
#
# COMPACT_ATOMS: atom_id res chain seq x y z
N MET A 1 -35.07 -26.28 12.24
CA MET A 1 -34.02 -25.38 11.72
C MET A 1 -32.78 -25.56 12.59
N ALA A 2 -31.71 -26.10 12.04
CA ALA A 2 -30.47 -26.27 12.78
C ALA A 2 -29.78 -24.88 12.91
N THR A 3 -29.80 -24.32 14.10
CA THR A 3 -28.96 -23.18 14.45
C THR A 3 -27.54 -23.68 14.49
N ASN A 4 -26.68 -23.18 13.59
CA ASN A 4 -25.25 -23.45 13.59
C ASN A 4 -24.68 -23.10 14.97
N GLY A 5 -24.32 -24.13 15.75
CA GLY A 5 -23.99 -24.05 17.16
C GLY A 5 -22.65 -23.38 17.51
N TRP A 6 -22.47 -22.15 17.09
CA TRP A 6 -21.37 -21.32 17.54
C TRP A 6 -21.91 -20.35 18.60
N ASP A 7 -21.56 -20.60 19.87
CA ASP A 7 -21.84 -19.64 20.93
C ASP A 7 -20.96 -18.39 20.82
N GLU A 8 -21.38 -17.30 21.45
CA GLU A 8 -20.66 -16.01 21.41
C GLU A 8 -19.22 -16.14 21.92
N GLU A 9 -18.98 -17.03 22.87
CA GLU A 9 -17.64 -17.26 23.44
C GLU A 9 -16.70 -17.94 22.45
N SER A 10 -17.22 -18.92 21.69
CA SER A 10 -16.49 -19.58 20.60
C SER A 10 -16.15 -18.61 19.47
N ILE A 11 -17.10 -17.74 19.11
CA ILE A 11 -16.89 -16.67 18.11
C ILE A 11 -15.81 -15.69 18.59
N LYS A 12 -15.87 -15.30 19.87
CA LYS A 12 -14.87 -14.40 20.46
C LYS A 12 -13.46 -15.02 20.46
N LYS A 13 -13.33 -16.29 20.87
CA LYS A 13 -12.04 -17.02 20.83
C LYS A 13 -11.47 -17.14 19.43
N VAL A 14 -12.31 -17.39 18.42
CA VAL A 14 -11.89 -17.44 17.01
C VAL A 14 -11.44 -16.07 16.52
N LYS A 15 -12.19 -15.01 16.85
CA LYS A 15 -11.80 -13.63 16.49
C LYS A 15 -10.47 -13.22 17.13
N GLU A 16 -10.25 -13.53 18.40
CA GLU A 16 -8.99 -13.28 19.11
C GLU A 16 -7.82 -14.08 18.52
N LYS A 17 -8.06 -15.34 18.17
CA LYS A 17 -7.06 -16.21 17.54
C LYS A 17 -6.70 -15.74 16.13
N ILE A 18 -7.69 -15.28 15.34
CA ILE A 18 -7.47 -14.69 14.01
C ILE A 18 -6.75 -13.35 14.12
N ALA A 19 -7.13 -12.51 15.08
CA ALA A 19 -6.47 -11.22 15.31
C ALA A 19 -5.01 -11.41 15.79
N GLY A 20 -4.76 -12.38 16.67
CA GLY A 20 -3.43 -12.78 17.12
C GLY A 20 -2.57 -13.37 15.98
N ALA A 21 -3.14 -14.29 15.19
CA ALA A 21 -2.47 -14.92 14.05
C ALA A 21 -2.16 -13.92 12.93
N ARG A 22 -3.07 -12.97 12.65
CA ARG A 22 -2.83 -11.89 11.69
C ARG A 22 -1.70 -10.96 12.13
N LYS A 23 -1.67 -10.56 13.41
CA LYS A 23 -0.57 -9.74 13.94
C LYS A 23 0.78 -10.46 13.88
N THR A 24 0.84 -11.77 14.14
CA THR A 24 2.09 -12.52 14.20
C THR A 24 2.58 -12.95 12.82
N SER A 25 1.70 -13.39 11.91
CA SER A 25 2.13 -13.90 10.61
C SER A 25 2.41 -12.78 9.60
N ILE A 26 1.59 -11.72 9.58
CA ILE A 26 1.82 -10.59 8.67
C ILE A 26 3.01 -9.77 9.17
N LEU A 27 3.07 -9.43 10.45
CA LEU A 27 4.21 -8.71 11.03
C LEU A 27 5.50 -9.54 11.01
N GLY A 28 5.45 -10.84 11.27
CA GLY A 28 6.62 -11.73 11.25
C GLY A 28 7.23 -11.86 9.86
N ASN A 29 6.41 -12.08 8.83
CA ASN A 29 6.88 -12.18 7.45
C ASN A 29 7.34 -10.82 6.89
N LEU A 30 6.70 -9.74 7.28
CA LEU A 30 7.06 -8.37 6.87
C LEU A 30 8.33 -7.88 7.59
N VAL A 31 8.54 -8.28 8.85
CA VAL A 31 9.80 -8.02 9.60
C VAL A 31 10.97 -8.79 8.98
N GLN A 32 10.76 -10.02 8.50
CA GLN A 32 11.81 -10.77 7.79
C GLN A 32 12.13 -10.19 6.41
N MET A 33 11.16 -9.62 5.69
CA MET A 33 11.42 -8.86 4.46
C MET A 33 12.21 -7.57 4.72
N ARG A 34 12.05 -6.95 5.89
CA ARG A 34 12.82 -5.79 6.35
C ARG A 34 14.29 -6.11 6.65
N ALA A 35 14.61 -7.34 7.03
CA ALA A 35 15.96 -7.73 7.47
C ALA A 35 17.00 -7.86 6.35
N LYS A 36 16.62 -7.76 5.09
CA LYS A 36 17.53 -7.92 3.92
C LYS A 36 17.93 -6.61 3.23
N GLY A 37 17.72 -5.46 3.83
CA GLY A 37 18.16 -4.18 3.26
C GLY A 37 18.22 -3.10 4.33
N SER A 38 19.01 -2.07 4.09
CA SER A 38 19.25 -0.92 4.98
C SER A 38 18.02 -0.54 5.80
N THR A 39 18.21 -0.36 7.09
CA THR A 39 17.19 -0.02 8.08
C THR A 39 16.62 1.39 7.90
N ASN A 40 17.19 2.19 7.00
CA ASN A 40 16.74 3.54 6.71
C ASN A 40 16.05 3.59 5.33
N PRO A 41 14.75 3.96 5.24
CA PRO A 41 14.07 4.13 3.95
C PRO A 41 14.80 5.10 3.00
N ARG A 42 15.57 6.05 3.54
CA ARG A 42 16.37 7.02 2.78
C ARG A 42 17.53 6.41 2.01
N ASP A 43 18.00 5.21 2.40
CA ASP A 43 19.17 4.57 1.79
C ASP A 43 18.80 3.65 0.60
N ARG A 44 17.51 3.55 0.23
CA ARG A 44 17.02 2.64 -0.82
C ARG A 44 16.92 3.26 -2.21
N GLY A 45 17.58 4.37 -2.48
CA GLY A 45 17.58 4.97 -3.80
C GLY A 45 16.27 5.66 -4.19
N MET A 46 15.45 6.05 -3.23
CA MET A 46 14.25 6.86 -3.47
C MET A 46 14.60 8.17 -4.18
N ASN A 47 13.84 8.54 -5.18
CA ASN A 47 13.89 9.88 -5.75
C ASN A 47 13.31 10.92 -4.77
N LYS A 48 13.45 12.22 -5.10
CA LYS A 48 13.01 13.31 -4.22
C LYS A 48 11.51 13.26 -3.88
N THR A 49 10.68 12.92 -4.86
CA THR A 49 9.22 12.82 -4.68
C THR A 49 8.86 11.64 -3.78
N GLU A 50 9.43 10.48 -4.03
CA GLU A 50 9.25 9.28 -3.21
C GLU A 50 9.72 9.51 -1.77
N ALA A 51 10.89 10.12 -1.57
CA ALA A 51 11.39 10.43 -0.23
C ALA A 51 10.51 11.45 0.51
N LYS A 52 9.88 12.39 -0.20
CA LYS A 52 8.92 13.33 0.38
C LYS A 52 7.63 12.62 0.76
N TYR A 53 7.15 11.71 -0.08
CA TYR A 53 5.96 10.91 0.21
C TYR A 53 6.20 9.93 1.36
N ALA A 54 7.36 9.30 1.45
CA ALA A 54 7.73 8.44 2.58
C ALA A 54 7.68 9.17 3.92
N ARG A 55 8.11 10.45 3.95
CA ARG A 55 7.99 11.29 5.16
C ARG A 55 6.53 11.61 5.50
N TYR A 56 5.71 11.86 4.49
CA TYR A 56 4.27 12.04 4.69
C TYR A 56 3.63 10.76 5.25
N LEU A 57 3.93 9.58 4.68
CA LEU A 57 3.41 8.31 5.20
C LEU A 57 3.88 8.03 6.63
N GLU A 58 5.10 8.42 7.00
CA GLU A 58 5.57 8.29 8.38
C GLU A 58 4.74 9.16 9.35
N GLN A 59 4.39 10.39 8.94
CA GLN A 59 3.51 11.26 9.72
C GLN A 59 2.09 10.67 9.83
N GLU A 60 1.55 10.10 8.75
CA GLU A 60 0.26 9.41 8.74
C GLU A 60 0.25 8.20 9.68
N LYS A 61 1.36 7.45 9.71
CA LYS A 61 1.55 6.32 10.61
C LYS A 61 1.61 6.76 12.09
N GLN A 62 2.37 7.81 12.39
CA GLN A 62 2.45 8.37 13.73
C GLN A 62 1.11 8.93 14.20
N ALA A 63 0.32 9.48 13.30
CA ALA A 63 -1.03 9.97 13.57
C ALA A 63 -2.09 8.85 13.64
N GLY A 64 -1.73 7.58 13.41
CA GLY A 64 -2.62 6.43 13.46
C GLY A 64 -3.60 6.32 12.28
N ARG A 65 -3.39 7.08 11.19
CA ARG A 65 -4.24 7.01 10.00
C ARG A 65 -3.89 5.84 9.08
N ILE A 66 -2.62 5.40 9.10
CA ILE A 66 -2.20 4.15 8.47
C ILE A 66 -1.51 3.25 9.49
N ALA A 67 -1.59 1.94 9.29
CA ALA A 67 -0.96 0.96 10.16
C ALA A 67 0.53 0.79 9.84
N ASP A 68 0.88 0.69 8.56
CA ASP A 68 2.27 0.59 8.09
C ASP A 68 2.39 0.84 6.58
N TYR A 69 3.64 1.01 6.11
CA TYR A 69 3.95 1.17 4.70
C TYR A 69 5.34 0.62 4.36
N TRP A 70 5.55 0.26 3.08
CA TRP A 70 6.82 -0.27 2.56
C TRP A 70 7.09 0.32 1.17
N PHE A 71 8.34 0.64 0.91
CA PHE A 71 8.82 1.11 -0.39
C PHE A 71 9.22 -0.08 -1.27
N GLU A 72 8.76 -0.10 -2.54
CA GLU A 72 9.05 -1.12 -3.56
C GLU A 72 9.01 -2.57 -3.04
N ALA A 73 8.07 -2.86 -2.15
CA ALA A 73 8.05 -4.13 -1.44
C ALA A 73 7.49 -5.29 -2.27
N TRP A 74 6.60 -5.00 -3.20
CA TRP A 74 5.85 -6.03 -3.94
C TRP A 74 5.86 -5.78 -5.43
N LYS A 75 6.22 -6.82 -6.18
CA LYS A 75 6.13 -6.84 -7.63
C LYS A 75 4.83 -7.54 -8.05
N ILE A 76 3.94 -6.80 -8.66
CA ILE A 76 2.58 -7.25 -8.99
C ILE A 76 2.58 -7.82 -10.42
N ARG A 77 2.13 -9.07 -10.57
CA ARG A 77 1.98 -9.69 -11.88
C ARG A 77 0.66 -9.29 -12.53
N ILE A 78 0.73 -8.64 -13.67
CA ILE A 78 -0.42 -8.25 -14.49
C ILE A 78 -0.78 -9.40 -15.45
N ALA A 79 0.20 -9.84 -16.24
CA ALA A 79 0.09 -10.92 -17.22
C ALA A 79 1.43 -11.65 -17.32
N ASP A 80 1.53 -12.62 -18.23
CA ASP A 80 2.82 -13.26 -18.52
C ASP A 80 3.83 -12.23 -19.01
N ASN A 81 4.99 -12.22 -18.35
CA ASN A 81 6.07 -11.26 -18.60
C ASN A 81 5.69 -9.76 -18.42
N CYS A 82 4.52 -9.49 -17.84
CA CYS A 82 4.10 -8.14 -17.54
C CYS A 82 3.89 -7.97 -16.04
N THR A 83 4.68 -7.09 -15.43
CA THR A 83 4.62 -6.79 -13.99
C THR A 83 4.60 -5.29 -13.76
N TRP A 84 4.07 -4.91 -12.59
CA TRP A 84 4.11 -3.56 -12.08
C TRP A 84 4.71 -3.58 -10.67
N LEU A 85 5.56 -2.61 -10.38
CA LEU A 85 6.16 -2.39 -9.07
C LEU A 85 5.64 -1.05 -8.56
N PRO A 86 4.67 -1.04 -7.61
CA PRO A 86 4.24 0.19 -6.98
C PRO A 86 5.37 0.76 -6.11
N ASP A 87 5.47 2.08 -6.05
CA ASP A 87 6.45 2.74 -5.18
C ASP A 87 6.19 2.40 -3.71
N PHE A 88 4.93 2.36 -3.30
CA PHE A 88 4.56 2.08 -1.92
C PHE A 88 3.42 1.06 -1.81
N VAL A 89 3.56 0.19 -0.82
CA VAL A 89 2.49 -0.65 -0.30
C VAL A 89 2.07 -0.05 1.03
N VAL A 90 0.80 0.26 1.22
CA VAL A 90 0.27 0.90 2.43
C VAL A 90 -0.87 0.08 2.99
N ILE A 91 -0.90 -0.08 4.30
CA ILE A 91 -2.02 -0.67 5.04
C ILE A 91 -2.65 0.42 5.89
N ASP A 92 -3.92 0.70 5.66
CA ASP A 92 -4.70 1.65 6.46
C ASP A 92 -4.96 1.12 7.87
N CYS A 93 -5.36 1.98 8.80
CA CYS A 93 -5.67 1.59 10.18
C CYS A 93 -6.79 0.54 10.26
N ASP A 94 -7.69 0.49 9.28
CA ASP A 94 -8.76 -0.50 9.17
C ASP A 94 -8.31 -1.83 8.54
N GLY A 95 -7.04 -1.93 8.17
CA GLY A 95 -6.43 -3.12 7.59
C GLY A 95 -6.60 -3.27 6.08
N PHE A 96 -7.13 -2.25 5.39
CA PHE A 96 -7.20 -2.23 3.94
C PHE A 96 -5.84 -2.00 3.31
N LEU A 97 -5.57 -2.74 2.24
CA LEU A 97 -4.33 -2.64 1.48
C LEU A 97 -4.50 -1.69 0.29
N SER A 98 -3.51 -0.83 0.08
CA SER A 98 -3.39 -0.02 -1.12
C SER A 98 -1.99 -0.10 -1.72
N TRP A 99 -1.92 -0.08 -3.05
CA TRP A 99 -0.69 0.08 -3.82
C TRP A 99 -0.65 1.49 -4.37
N ARG A 100 0.40 2.22 -4.04
CA ARG A 100 0.51 3.64 -4.36
C ARG A 100 1.73 3.91 -5.21
N ASP A 101 1.54 4.73 -6.23
CA ASP A 101 2.58 5.13 -7.18
C ASP A 101 2.70 6.65 -7.17
N THR A 102 3.89 7.16 -6.88
CA THR A 102 4.13 8.61 -6.80
C THR A 102 4.32 9.22 -8.17
N LYS A 103 3.66 10.33 -8.41
CA LYS A 103 3.70 11.05 -9.68
C LYS A 103 4.11 12.50 -9.46
N VAL A 104 4.58 13.13 -10.51
CA VAL A 104 4.95 14.54 -10.49
C VAL A 104 3.78 15.38 -11.02
N TRP A 105 3.49 16.49 -10.36
CA TRP A 105 2.59 17.50 -10.89
C TRP A 105 3.32 18.36 -11.93
N TRP A 106 2.85 18.37 -13.15
CA TRP A 106 3.37 19.20 -14.23
C TRP A 106 2.65 20.56 -14.23
N ALA A 107 3.17 21.51 -13.48
CA ALA A 107 2.55 22.82 -13.29
C ALA A 107 2.26 23.56 -14.60
N LYS A 108 3.19 23.51 -15.58
CA LYS A 108 3.00 24.13 -16.91
C LYS A 108 1.87 23.49 -17.72
N ALA A 109 1.62 22.20 -17.55
CA ALA A 109 0.58 21.48 -18.25
C ALA A 109 -0.72 21.39 -17.45
N GLY A 110 -0.71 21.79 -16.18
CA GLY A 110 -1.87 21.70 -15.28
C GLY A 110 -2.37 20.29 -15.07
N LYS A 111 -1.48 19.28 -15.12
CA LYS A 111 -1.87 17.86 -15.02
C LYS A 111 -0.82 17.03 -14.30
N VAL A 112 -1.26 15.86 -13.84
CA VAL A 112 -0.39 14.82 -13.27
C VAL A 112 0.41 14.15 -14.38
N GLY A 113 1.70 13.94 -14.13
CA GLY A 113 2.62 13.26 -15.04
C GLY A 113 2.47 11.74 -15.01
N ILE A 114 1.34 11.23 -15.51
CA ILE A 114 1.12 9.79 -15.69
C ILE A 114 1.37 9.45 -17.16
N THR A 115 2.35 8.58 -17.41
CA THR A 115 2.61 8.06 -18.76
C THR A 115 1.50 7.10 -19.19
N GLU A 116 1.32 6.91 -20.50
CA GLU A 116 0.32 5.95 -21.00
C GLU A 116 0.58 4.53 -20.49
N ASP A 117 1.83 4.08 -20.49
CA ASP A 117 2.23 2.76 -19.97
C ASP A 117 1.85 2.60 -18.48
N ALA A 118 2.16 3.60 -17.64
CA ALA A 118 1.78 3.58 -16.24
C ALA A 118 0.26 3.57 -16.05
N ASN A 119 -0.48 4.37 -16.83
CA ASN A 119 -1.93 4.43 -16.77
C ASN A 119 -2.58 3.08 -17.13
N VAL A 120 -2.09 2.45 -18.22
CA VAL A 120 -2.59 1.13 -18.65
C VAL A 120 -2.28 0.06 -17.60
N LYS A 121 -1.06 0.03 -17.06
CA LYS A 121 -0.67 -0.93 -16.03
C LYS A 121 -1.49 -0.77 -14.76
N MET A 122 -1.69 0.44 -14.28
CA MET A 122 -2.47 0.70 -13.05
C MET A 122 -3.94 0.30 -13.23
N LYS A 123 -4.55 0.59 -14.37
CA LYS A 123 -5.91 0.13 -14.70
C LYS A 123 -6.01 -1.39 -14.76
N ALA A 124 -5.08 -2.04 -15.44
CA ALA A 124 -5.05 -3.50 -15.55
C ALA A 124 -4.85 -4.19 -14.18
N VAL A 125 -4.05 -3.59 -13.30
CA VAL A 125 -3.88 -4.08 -11.92
C VAL A 125 -5.16 -3.88 -11.11
N ALA A 126 -5.79 -2.72 -11.19
CA ALA A 126 -7.05 -2.43 -10.49
C ALA A 126 -8.17 -3.38 -10.93
N GLU A 127 -8.29 -3.65 -12.21
CA GLU A 127 -9.26 -4.62 -12.75
C GLU A 127 -8.98 -6.05 -12.25
N LYS A 128 -7.70 -6.45 -12.25
CA LYS A 128 -7.30 -7.81 -11.85
C LYS A 128 -7.40 -8.06 -10.34
N TYR A 129 -7.19 -7.04 -9.53
CA TYR A 129 -7.15 -7.12 -8.07
C TYR A 129 -8.12 -6.13 -7.42
N PRO A 130 -9.44 -6.28 -7.64
CA PRO A 130 -10.46 -5.31 -7.20
C PRO A 130 -10.56 -5.17 -5.69
N GLN A 131 -9.94 -6.07 -4.92
CA GLN A 131 -9.87 -6.03 -3.46
C GLN A 131 -8.74 -5.12 -2.93
N VAL A 132 -7.88 -4.60 -3.81
CA VAL A 132 -6.77 -3.72 -3.44
C VAL A 132 -6.93 -2.38 -4.15
N ARG A 133 -6.83 -1.29 -3.41
CA ARG A 133 -6.88 0.05 -3.99
C ARG A 133 -5.58 0.35 -4.73
N VAL A 134 -5.69 0.77 -5.98
CA VAL A 134 -4.56 1.22 -6.81
C VAL A 134 -4.63 2.72 -6.94
N ILE A 135 -3.61 3.42 -6.42
CA ILE A 135 -3.66 4.87 -6.21
C ILE A 135 -2.44 5.52 -6.84
N ALA A 136 -2.64 6.55 -7.67
CA ALA A 136 -1.60 7.50 -8.03
C ALA A 136 -1.62 8.66 -7.04
N THR A 137 -0.45 9.04 -6.54
CA THR A 137 -0.31 10.15 -5.58
C THR A 137 0.63 11.21 -6.13
N TRP A 138 0.32 12.47 -5.90
CA TRP A 138 1.19 13.58 -6.27
C TRP A 138 1.03 14.74 -5.28
N GLU A 139 2.06 15.56 -5.22
CA GLU A 139 2.03 16.76 -4.42
C GLU A 139 1.76 17.98 -5.27
N ARG A 140 0.87 18.82 -4.80
CA ARG A 140 0.62 20.15 -5.34
C ARG A 140 0.39 21.14 -4.20
N GLU A 141 1.13 22.24 -4.18
CA GLU A 141 0.99 23.31 -3.17
C GLU A 141 1.13 22.77 -1.73
N ASP A 142 2.14 21.90 -1.51
CA ASP A 142 2.43 21.22 -0.24
C ASP A 142 1.30 20.30 0.28
N VAL A 143 0.33 19.95 -0.57
CA VAL A 143 -0.75 19.01 -0.28
C VAL A 143 -0.62 17.78 -1.16
N TRP A 144 -0.76 16.61 -0.55
CA TRP A 144 -0.83 15.34 -1.27
C TRP A 144 -2.24 15.09 -1.80
N HIS A 145 -2.32 14.80 -3.07
CA HIS A 145 -3.53 14.44 -3.79
C HIS A 145 -3.46 12.98 -4.22
N GLU A 146 -4.61 12.35 -4.37
CA GLU A 146 -4.74 10.95 -4.74
C GLU A 146 -5.75 10.79 -5.87
N MET A 147 -5.50 9.83 -6.75
CA MET A 147 -6.42 9.37 -7.77
C MET A 147 -6.44 7.84 -7.75
N GLU A 148 -7.60 7.26 -7.56
CA GLU A 148 -7.83 5.81 -7.56
C GLU A 148 -8.23 5.33 -8.96
N PHE A 149 -7.76 4.13 -9.31
CA PHE A 149 -8.00 3.46 -10.59
C PHE A 149 -9.02 2.34 -10.47
#